data_1fbc71820e305bce0d49462b630cea8b
#
_entry.id   1fbc71820e305bce0d49462b630cea8b
#
_cell.length_a   1.000
_cell.length_b   1.000
_cell.length_c   1.000
_cell.angle_alpha   90.00
_cell.angle_beta   90.00
_cell.angle_gamma   90.00
#
_symmetry.space_group_name_H-M   'P 1'
#
loop_
_entity.id
_entity.type
_entity.pdbx_description
1 polymer ?
#
loop_
_entity_poly.entity_id
_entity_poly.type
_entity_poly.pdbx_seq_one_letter_code
_entity_poly.pdbx_strand_id
1 'polypeptide(L)'
;LGSFSSTLFAAVKISYMVLPEKMARLFSSMAKDYSQTCSKLEQLTLAMFMESGHYQTHIKKLRKLYSQKLSAVTDTFAEAASDFVTVKNTSSGISVILNVKSSKTTEELKKDAEQLGIPAVPHPKEGLLALYYNQIPLVEIPQLFRTLIERWRG
;
A
#
# COMPACT_ATOMS: atom_id res chain seq x y z
N LEU A 1 -14.00 1.57 -10.43
CA LEU A 1 -12.79 0.98 -10.99
C LEU A 1 -12.06 0.17 -9.93
N GLY A 2 -11.49 -0.99 -10.29
CA GLY A 2 -10.64 -1.80 -9.43
C GLY A 2 -9.55 -2.50 -10.24
N SER A 3 -8.48 -2.94 -9.57
CA SER A 3 -7.37 -3.68 -10.18
C SER A 3 -6.96 -4.84 -9.29
N PHE A 4 -6.61 -5.95 -9.90
CA PHE A 4 -6.10 -7.14 -9.21
C PHE A 4 -4.59 -7.09 -8.99
N SER A 5 -3.87 -6.17 -9.64
CA SER A 5 -2.40 -6.04 -9.51
C SER A 5 -1.94 -5.77 -8.07
N SER A 6 -2.73 -5.01 -7.31
CA SER A 6 -2.41 -4.67 -5.91
C SER A 6 -2.74 -5.77 -4.91
N THR A 7 -3.64 -6.69 -5.27
CA THR A 7 -4.13 -7.75 -4.37
C THR A 7 -3.56 -9.12 -4.68
N LEU A 8 -3.06 -9.34 -5.89
CA LEU A 8 -2.39 -10.58 -6.29
C LEU A 8 -0.89 -10.33 -6.45
N PHE A 9 -0.46 -9.89 -7.61
CA PHE A 9 0.93 -9.50 -7.87
C PHE A 9 1.00 -8.59 -9.11
N ALA A 10 2.05 -7.79 -9.21
CA ALA A 10 2.16 -6.72 -10.21
C ALA A 10 2.11 -7.19 -11.68
N ALA A 11 2.38 -8.48 -11.94
CA ALA A 11 2.28 -9.06 -13.28
C ALA A 11 0.82 -9.30 -13.73
N VAL A 12 -0.13 -9.42 -12.80
CA VAL A 12 -1.56 -9.51 -13.14
C VAL A 12 -2.07 -8.14 -13.57
N LYS A 13 -2.18 -7.92 -14.86
CA LYS A 13 -2.62 -6.64 -15.46
C LYS A 13 -4.12 -6.64 -15.77
N ILE A 14 -4.94 -7.12 -14.83
CA ILE A 14 -6.39 -7.15 -14.95
C ILE A 14 -6.99 -6.06 -14.08
N SER A 15 -7.79 -5.21 -14.70
CA SER A 15 -8.60 -4.20 -14.03
C SER A 15 -10.08 -4.37 -14.43
N TYR A 16 -10.97 -3.89 -13.60
CA TYR A 16 -12.39 -3.96 -13.87
C TYR A 16 -13.08 -2.62 -13.60
N MET A 17 -14.17 -2.42 -14.29
CA MET A 17 -15.02 -1.25 -14.15
C MET A 17 -16.47 -1.70 -13.94
N VAL A 18 -17.09 -1.20 -12.90
CA VAL A 18 -18.53 -1.36 -12.67
C VAL A 18 -19.22 -0.10 -13.18
N LEU A 19 -20.13 -0.25 -14.13
CA LEU A 19 -20.89 0.83 -14.73
C LEU A 19 -22.35 0.74 -14.30
N PRO A 20 -23.03 1.89 -14.08
CA PRO A 20 -24.48 1.93 -14.01
C PRO A 20 -25.09 1.35 -15.30
N GLU A 21 -26.27 0.72 -15.21
CA GLU A 21 -26.90 -0.02 -16.32
C GLU A 21 -26.99 0.79 -17.61
N LYS A 22 -27.41 2.06 -17.52
CA LYS A 22 -27.49 2.96 -18.66
C LYS A 22 -26.14 3.16 -19.38
N MET A 23 -25.08 3.32 -18.59
CA MET A 23 -23.71 3.48 -19.10
C MET A 23 -23.15 2.16 -19.66
N ALA A 24 -23.50 1.02 -19.05
CA ALA A 24 -23.09 -0.28 -19.55
C ALA A 24 -23.69 -0.58 -20.93
N ARG A 25 -24.99 -0.25 -21.16
CA ARG A 25 -25.63 -0.37 -22.47
C ARG A 25 -24.96 0.51 -23.53
N LEU A 26 -24.66 1.77 -23.20
CA LEU A 26 -23.94 2.68 -24.09
C LEU A 26 -22.54 2.15 -24.41
N PHE A 27 -21.78 1.75 -23.39
CA PHE A 27 -20.46 1.17 -23.58
C PHE A 27 -20.48 -0.06 -24.48
N SER A 28 -21.43 -0.98 -24.27
CA SER A 28 -21.57 -2.18 -25.12
C SER A 28 -21.84 -1.85 -26.58
N SER A 29 -22.56 -0.76 -26.86
CA SER A 29 -22.83 -0.32 -28.25
C SER A 29 -21.59 0.30 -28.90
N MET A 30 -20.75 1.01 -28.14
CA MET A 30 -19.53 1.66 -28.64
C MET A 30 -18.34 0.69 -28.74
N ALA A 31 -18.33 -0.35 -27.91
CA ALA A 31 -17.21 -1.27 -27.79
C ALA A 31 -17.31 -2.50 -28.74
N LYS A 32 -18.26 -2.50 -29.70
CA LYS A 32 -18.47 -3.63 -30.62
C LYS A 32 -17.22 -3.99 -31.42
N ASP A 33 -16.46 -2.98 -31.82
CA ASP A 33 -15.25 -3.15 -32.64
C ASP A 33 -13.96 -3.08 -31.80
N TYR A 34 -14.10 -3.06 -30.46
CA TYR A 34 -12.95 -2.96 -29.56
C TYR A 34 -12.42 -4.35 -29.18
N SER A 35 -11.17 -4.62 -29.53
CA SER A 35 -10.50 -5.85 -29.12
C SER A 35 -10.17 -5.82 -27.62
N GLN A 36 -10.60 -6.85 -26.90
CA GLN A 36 -10.27 -7.02 -25.48
C GLN A 36 -8.75 -7.15 -25.28
N THR A 37 -8.15 -6.24 -24.52
CA THR A 37 -6.71 -6.23 -24.24
C THR A 37 -6.30 -7.21 -23.16
N CYS A 38 -7.23 -7.65 -22.33
CA CYS A 38 -6.98 -8.62 -21.28
C CYS A 38 -7.08 -10.05 -21.83
N SER A 39 -6.05 -10.86 -21.61
CA SER A 39 -6.00 -12.26 -22.04
C SER A 39 -7.19 -13.07 -21.50
N LYS A 40 -7.89 -13.80 -22.39
CA LYS A 40 -8.96 -14.73 -21.97
C LYS A 40 -8.46 -15.78 -20.98
N LEU A 41 -7.24 -16.27 -21.17
CA LEU A 41 -6.65 -17.27 -20.27
C LEU A 41 -6.49 -16.70 -18.86
N GLU A 42 -5.96 -15.50 -18.74
CA GLU A 42 -5.82 -14.82 -17.44
C GLU A 42 -7.17 -14.54 -16.79
N GLN A 43 -8.18 -14.10 -17.56
CA GLN A 43 -9.54 -13.89 -17.05
C GLN A 43 -10.16 -15.18 -16.53
N LEU A 44 -10.06 -16.29 -17.29
CA LEU A 44 -10.58 -17.59 -16.87
C LEU A 44 -9.83 -18.13 -15.64
N THR A 45 -8.51 -18.03 -15.61
CA THR A 45 -7.70 -18.43 -14.46
C THR A 45 -8.10 -17.66 -13.20
N LEU A 46 -8.29 -16.36 -13.32
CA LEU A 46 -8.74 -15.53 -12.22
C LEU A 46 -10.15 -15.89 -11.77
N ALA A 47 -11.07 -16.15 -12.70
CA ALA A 47 -12.43 -16.59 -12.38
C ALA A 47 -12.41 -17.91 -11.60
N MET A 48 -11.68 -18.91 -12.07
CA MET A 48 -11.52 -20.20 -11.37
C MET A 48 -10.90 -20.02 -9.97
N PHE A 49 -9.91 -19.15 -9.84
CA PHE A 49 -9.28 -18.82 -8.55
C PHE A 49 -10.26 -18.17 -7.57
N MET A 50 -11.16 -17.34 -8.07
CA MET A 50 -12.23 -16.73 -7.27
C MET A 50 -13.32 -17.74 -6.90
N GLU A 51 -13.80 -18.53 -7.85
CA GLU A 51 -14.85 -19.56 -7.65
C GLU A 51 -14.44 -20.65 -6.67
N SER A 52 -13.17 -21.05 -6.71
CA SER A 52 -12.60 -22.03 -5.77
C SER A 52 -12.44 -21.52 -4.31
N GLY A 53 -12.72 -20.23 -4.05
CA GLY A 53 -12.56 -19.61 -2.72
C GLY A 53 -11.11 -19.27 -2.34
N HIS A 54 -10.14 -19.59 -3.18
CA HIS A 54 -8.73 -19.31 -2.92
C HIS A 54 -8.43 -17.81 -2.88
N TYR A 55 -9.08 -17.03 -3.75
CA TYR A 55 -8.94 -15.56 -3.75
C TYR A 55 -9.37 -14.95 -2.42
N GLN A 56 -10.53 -15.32 -1.90
CA GLN A 56 -11.04 -14.81 -0.62
C GLN A 56 -10.13 -15.18 0.55
N THR A 57 -9.61 -16.40 0.53
CA THR A 57 -8.64 -16.87 1.53
C THR A 57 -7.34 -16.07 1.47
N HIS A 58 -6.83 -15.81 0.26
CA HIS A 58 -5.66 -14.98 0.03
C HIS A 58 -5.86 -13.55 0.56
N ILE A 59 -6.98 -12.90 0.22
CA ILE A 59 -7.30 -11.56 0.70
C ILE A 59 -7.40 -11.48 2.23
N LYS A 60 -8.01 -12.50 2.88
CA LYS A 60 -8.05 -12.57 4.35
C LYS A 60 -6.65 -12.63 4.96
N LYS A 61 -5.75 -13.45 4.40
CA LYS A 61 -4.35 -13.56 4.84
C LYS A 61 -3.60 -12.24 4.66
N LEU A 62 -3.75 -11.58 3.51
CA LEU A 62 -3.14 -10.28 3.26
C LEU A 62 -3.62 -9.21 4.24
N ARG A 63 -4.93 -9.10 4.46
CA ARG A 63 -5.50 -8.14 5.42
C ARG A 63 -4.94 -8.36 6.82
N LYS A 64 -4.85 -9.61 7.28
CA LYS A 64 -4.26 -9.94 8.58
C LYS A 64 -2.79 -9.51 8.64
N LEU A 65 -1.99 -9.85 7.62
CA LEU A 65 -0.58 -9.50 7.56
C LEU A 65 -0.37 -7.98 7.59
N TYR A 66 -1.11 -7.25 6.75
CA TYR A 66 -0.95 -5.78 6.70
C TYR A 66 -1.48 -5.08 7.95
N SER A 67 -2.51 -5.61 8.59
CA SER A 67 -2.97 -5.11 9.90
C SER A 67 -1.89 -5.29 10.96
N GLN A 68 -1.23 -6.45 11.00
CA GLN A 68 -0.12 -6.71 11.94
C GLN A 68 1.08 -5.80 11.66
N LYS A 69 1.44 -5.60 10.38
CA LYS A 69 2.53 -4.69 10.01
C LYS A 69 2.20 -3.24 10.40
N LEU A 70 0.98 -2.80 10.14
CA LEU A 70 0.53 -1.45 10.52
C LEU A 70 0.60 -1.25 12.03
N SER A 71 0.09 -2.21 12.82
CA SER A 71 0.19 -2.17 14.28
C SER A 71 1.65 -2.07 14.72
N ALA A 72 2.53 -2.96 14.22
CA ALA A 72 3.94 -2.93 14.57
C ALA A 72 4.63 -1.58 14.27
N VAL A 73 4.30 -0.95 13.14
CA VAL A 73 4.80 0.39 12.80
C VAL A 73 4.26 1.46 13.75
N THR A 74 2.94 1.49 13.94
CA THR A 74 2.28 2.52 14.79
C THR A 74 2.69 2.41 16.24
N ASP A 75 2.79 1.18 16.76
CA ASP A 75 3.19 0.92 18.14
C ASP A 75 4.65 1.34 18.36
N THR A 76 5.54 1.05 17.39
CA THR A 76 6.95 1.49 17.46
C THR A 76 7.08 3.01 17.51
N PHE A 77 6.33 3.74 16.68
CA PHE A 77 6.33 5.21 16.74
C PHE A 77 5.72 5.74 18.03
N ALA A 78 4.64 5.15 18.51
CA ALA A 78 3.99 5.55 19.77
C ALA A 78 4.92 5.37 20.98
N GLU A 79 5.67 4.28 21.03
CA GLU A 79 6.61 3.98 22.13
C GLU A 79 7.88 4.82 22.07
N ALA A 80 8.48 4.99 20.89
CA ALA A 80 9.83 5.53 20.75
C ALA A 80 9.91 6.98 20.27
N ALA A 81 8.83 7.56 19.74
CA ALA A 81 8.87 8.84 19.06
C ALA A 81 7.61 9.71 19.25
N SER A 82 6.76 9.41 20.23
CA SER A 82 5.50 10.16 20.46
C SER A 82 5.71 11.66 20.76
N ASP A 83 6.90 12.04 21.16
CA ASP A 83 7.32 13.41 21.45
C ASP A 83 7.53 14.26 20.19
N PHE A 84 7.95 13.67 19.07
CA PHE A 84 8.27 14.39 17.85
C PHE A 84 7.67 13.81 16.56
N VAL A 85 7.11 12.60 16.57
CA VAL A 85 6.45 11.99 15.40
C VAL A 85 4.96 11.81 15.68
N THR A 86 4.13 12.24 14.73
CA THR A 86 2.68 11.98 14.74
C THR A 86 2.29 11.17 13.52
N VAL A 87 1.71 9.99 13.72
CA VAL A 87 1.14 9.17 12.64
C VAL A 87 -0.24 9.74 12.27
N LYS A 88 -0.42 10.14 11.01
CA LYS A 88 -1.64 10.79 10.52
C LYS A 88 -2.64 9.84 9.88
N ASN A 89 -2.18 8.74 9.28
CA ASN A 89 -3.03 7.76 8.61
C ASN A 89 -2.74 6.37 9.15
N THR A 90 -3.68 5.83 9.90
CA THR A 90 -3.63 4.49 10.50
C THR A 90 -4.61 3.51 9.83
N SER A 91 -5.29 3.94 8.77
CA SER A 91 -6.27 3.13 8.03
C SER A 91 -5.75 2.58 6.70
N SER A 92 -4.59 3.03 6.26
CA SER A 92 -3.97 2.57 5.01
C SER A 92 -3.20 1.27 5.21
N GLY A 93 -3.36 0.34 4.28
CA GLY A 93 -2.79 -1.01 4.38
C GLY A 93 -1.33 -1.18 3.98
N ILE A 94 -0.65 -0.20 3.38
CA ILE A 94 0.71 -0.35 2.83
C ILE A 94 1.70 0.75 3.22
N SER A 95 1.22 1.87 3.72
CA SER A 95 2.04 3.02 4.11
C SER A 95 1.45 3.76 5.30
N VAL A 96 2.30 4.48 6.02
CA VAL A 96 1.90 5.45 7.05
C VAL A 96 2.32 6.85 6.61
N ILE A 97 1.50 7.85 6.96
CA ILE A 97 1.82 9.26 6.75
C ILE A 97 2.24 9.85 8.10
N LEU A 98 3.41 10.43 8.14
CA LEU A 98 4.03 10.95 9.35
C LEU A 98 4.16 12.47 9.26
N ASN A 99 3.93 13.13 10.39
CA ASN A 99 4.39 14.48 10.66
C ASN A 99 5.55 14.36 11.64
N VAL A 100 6.75 14.74 11.21
CA VAL A 100 7.97 14.66 12.00
C VAL A 100 8.41 16.08 12.38
N LYS A 101 8.42 16.38 13.67
CA LYS A 101 8.94 17.62 14.21
C LYS A 101 10.45 17.48 14.45
N SER A 102 11.26 17.84 13.47
CA SER A 102 12.72 17.72 13.50
C SER A 102 13.37 18.97 12.92
N SER A 103 14.64 19.20 13.23
CA SER A 103 15.49 20.20 12.56
C SER A 103 15.83 19.79 11.12
N LYS A 104 15.68 18.52 10.78
CA LYS A 104 15.93 17.97 9.43
C LYS A 104 14.79 18.33 8.48
N THR A 105 15.14 18.60 7.25
CA THR A 105 14.19 18.78 6.15
C THR A 105 13.51 17.46 5.79
N THR A 106 12.36 17.53 5.13
CA THR A 106 11.64 16.33 4.65
C THR A 106 12.51 15.46 3.73
N GLU A 107 13.37 16.07 2.91
CA GLU A 107 14.29 15.35 2.03
C GLU A 107 15.41 14.63 2.81
N GLU A 108 15.92 15.20 3.89
CA GLU A 108 16.89 14.54 4.77
C GLU A 108 16.24 13.37 5.51
N LEU A 109 15.04 13.55 6.04
CA LEU A 109 14.27 12.49 6.68
C LEU A 109 13.98 11.32 5.70
N LYS A 110 13.62 11.64 4.45
CA LYS A 110 13.45 10.66 3.38
C LYS A 110 14.74 9.90 3.11
N LYS A 111 15.86 10.61 2.94
CA LYS A 111 17.18 10.00 2.68
C LYS A 111 17.60 9.04 3.80
N ASP A 112 17.37 9.41 5.04
CA ASP A 112 17.63 8.54 6.20
C ASP A 112 16.82 7.24 6.14
N ALA A 113 15.53 7.32 5.75
CA ALA A 113 14.67 6.17 5.59
C ALA A 113 15.13 5.26 4.42
N GLU A 114 15.42 5.85 3.26
CA GLU A 114 15.88 5.12 2.08
C GLU A 114 17.22 4.40 2.30
N GLN A 115 18.14 4.99 3.07
CA GLN A 115 19.40 4.35 3.46
C GLN A 115 19.21 3.12 4.34
N LEU A 116 18.08 3.01 5.02
CA LEU A 116 17.68 1.83 5.80
C LEU A 116 16.81 0.85 4.97
N GLY A 117 16.62 1.12 3.68
CA GLY A 117 15.76 0.30 2.82
C GLY A 117 14.26 0.50 3.05
N ILE A 118 13.86 1.59 3.72
CA ILE A 118 12.45 1.96 3.89
C ILE A 118 12.07 2.95 2.78
N PRO A 119 11.23 2.56 1.81
CA PRO A 119 10.80 3.48 0.77
C PRO A 119 10.01 4.65 1.36
N ALA A 120 10.40 5.87 1.02
CA ALA A 120 9.83 7.09 1.55
C ALA A 120 9.50 8.10 0.45
N VAL A 121 8.36 8.76 0.56
CA VAL A 121 7.93 9.76 -0.42
C VAL A 121 7.40 10.99 0.33
N PRO A 122 7.88 12.21 0.00
CA PRO A 122 7.29 13.44 0.50
C PRO A 122 5.81 13.50 0.14
N HIS A 123 4.96 13.80 1.11
CA HIS A 123 3.54 13.94 0.87
C HIS A 123 3.26 15.32 0.23
N PRO A 124 2.24 15.47 -0.67
CA PRO A 124 1.91 16.75 -1.29
C PRO A 124 1.61 17.90 -0.29
N LYS A 125 1.15 17.57 0.92
CA LYS A 125 1.07 18.53 2.02
C LYS A 125 2.44 18.69 2.64
N GLU A 126 2.92 19.90 2.71
CA GLU A 126 4.22 20.28 3.27
C GLU A 126 4.44 19.73 4.69
N GLY A 127 5.65 19.28 4.98
CA GLY A 127 6.04 18.75 6.28
C GLY A 127 5.54 17.34 6.58
N LEU A 128 4.94 16.63 5.62
CA LEU A 128 4.52 15.24 5.79
C LEU A 128 5.35 14.28 4.94
N LEU A 129 5.63 13.10 5.50
CA LEU A 129 6.38 12.03 4.84
C LEU A 129 5.56 10.73 4.85
N ALA A 130 5.42 10.09 3.69
CA ALA A 130 4.83 8.75 3.59
C ALA A 130 5.94 7.70 3.63
N LEU A 131 5.85 6.73 4.54
CA LEU A 131 6.73 5.56 4.62
C LEU A 131 5.98 4.31 4.20
N TYR A 132 6.58 3.50 3.33
CA TYR A 132 6.02 2.25 2.84
C TYR A 132 6.64 1.06 3.56
N TYR A 133 5.82 0.25 4.22
CA TYR A 133 6.25 -0.93 5.00
C TYR A 133 5.84 -2.26 4.38
N ASN A 134 5.20 -2.24 3.22
CA ASN A 134 4.63 -3.44 2.59
C ASN A 134 5.68 -4.51 2.27
N GLN A 135 6.90 -4.13 1.88
CA GLN A 135 7.98 -5.07 1.54
C GLN A 135 8.84 -5.48 2.74
N ILE A 136 8.73 -4.79 3.87
CA ILE A 136 9.54 -5.08 5.05
C ILE A 136 8.97 -6.31 5.77
N PRO A 137 9.77 -7.34 6.10
CA PRO A 137 9.33 -8.46 6.92
C PRO A 137 8.76 -7.99 8.27
N LEU A 138 7.64 -8.60 8.71
CA LEU A 138 6.96 -8.18 9.95
C LEU A 138 7.90 -8.17 11.16
N VAL A 139 8.77 -9.17 11.26
CA VAL A 139 9.71 -9.34 12.39
C VAL A 139 10.80 -8.26 12.45
N GLU A 140 11.11 -7.62 11.33
CA GLU A 140 12.15 -6.59 11.21
C GLU A 140 11.60 -5.19 11.48
N ILE A 141 10.30 -4.98 11.37
CA ILE A 141 9.67 -3.66 11.50
C ILE A 141 10.07 -2.95 12.80
N PRO A 142 9.94 -3.54 14.01
CA PRO A 142 10.20 -2.79 15.22
C PRO A 142 11.65 -2.31 15.32
N GLN A 143 12.62 -3.17 14.99
CA GLN A 143 14.03 -2.80 15.07
C GLN A 143 14.41 -1.77 14.01
N LEU A 144 13.97 -1.97 12.78
CA LEU A 144 14.29 -1.09 11.65
C LEU A 144 13.74 0.33 11.88
N PHE A 145 12.48 0.42 12.35
CA PHE A 145 11.86 1.72 12.63
C PHE A 145 12.43 2.39 13.88
N ARG A 146 12.87 1.66 14.91
CA ARG A 146 13.62 2.23 16.03
C ARG A 146 14.95 2.85 15.57
N THR A 147 15.69 2.16 14.70
CA THR A 147 16.92 2.72 14.10
C THR A 147 16.66 3.97 13.29
N LEU A 148 15.55 4.02 12.55
CA LEU A 148 15.12 5.22 11.81
C LEU A 148 14.81 6.38 12.77
N ILE A 149 14.07 6.12 13.85
CA ILE A 149 13.73 7.11 14.87
C ILE A 149 14.98 7.71 15.50
N GLU A 150 15.97 6.88 15.84
CA GLU A 150 17.25 7.34 16.37
C GLU A 150 17.98 8.28 15.42
N ARG A 151 18.02 7.95 14.13
CA ARG A 151 18.61 8.83 13.09
C ARG A 151 17.87 10.16 12.93
N TRP A 152 16.56 10.16 13.12
CA TRP A 152 15.75 11.38 13.01
C TRP A 152 15.85 12.28 14.24
N ARG A 153 16.19 11.69 15.40
CA ARG A 153 16.33 12.40 16.66
C ARG A 153 17.69 13.12 16.80
N GLY A 154 18.73 12.58 16.18
CA GLY A 154 20.08 13.16 16.15
C GLY A 154 20.28 14.11 15.00
#